data_c8b65f552f6cb67e72dec8402d764b47
#
_entry.id   c8b65f552f6cb67e72dec8402d764b47
#
_cell.length_a   1.000
_cell.length_b   1.000
_cell.length_c   1.000
_cell.angle_alpha   90.00
_cell.angle_beta   90.00
_cell.angle_gamma   90.00
#
_symmetry.space_group_name_H-M   'P 1'
#
loop_
_entity.id
_entity.type
_entity.pdbx_description
1 polymer ?
#
loop_
_entity_poly.entity_id
_entity_poly.type
_entity_poly.pdbx_seq_one_letter_code
_entity_poly.pdbx_strand_id
1 'polypeptide(L)'
;MEWPTLLSNPGVISFTGFPTIMAFDENGKLIFHSSVTSRNLLPDFLKEILGEGDLPYESSDFSEDGKVYTLQKASEGNGINVVLMGDAFSDRQVADGTYEKVMRTAADAFFSEEPYTSFRNLFNVYYVTAVSRNEGYIDGGSTAFSGYFGSGTHVGGDNNKCMQYASTCPGMTDPLMNEVLIIVMMNSTKYAGTCYFGTSTAYQGDYGRGYGIAYFPIGTSDEELACVLHHEAGGHGFAKLLDEYYYESQGTNPLSEISDNINSRNHYGWGRNVDYTSDPNSVVWSKFISDSRYASEGIGVFEGACTYYKGAYRPTETSIMDANVGGFNAPSREAIYNRIHKLAYGESWQFDYEEFVGWDLNRQGRSRSISVQAKHEPTASPVILNQHWENGRLVAN
;
A
#
# COMPACT_ATOMS: atom_id res chain seq x y z
N MET A 1 -4.44 -19.53 -47.28
CA MET A 1 -5.58 -18.59 -47.50
C MET A 1 -4.92 -17.33 -48.00
N GLU A 2 -5.09 -16.96 -49.27
CA GLU A 2 -4.55 -15.72 -49.81
C GLU A 2 -5.39 -14.58 -49.20
N TRP A 3 -4.73 -13.67 -48.55
CA TRP A 3 -5.36 -12.45 -48.02
C TRP A 3 -5.60 -11.51 -49.20
N PRO A 4 -6.85 -11.09 -49.44
CA PRO A 4 -7.10 -10.14 -50.51
C PRO A 4 -6.45 -8.79 -50.21
N THR A 5 -6.15 -8.07 -51.27
CA THR A 5 -5.60 -6.71 -51.37
C THR A 5 -6.39 -5.62 -50.63
N LEU A 6 -6.80 -5.84 -49.40
CA LEU A 6 -7.73 -5.00 -48.65
C LEU A 6 -7.05 -3.84 -47.87
N LEU A 7 -5.71 -3.74 -47.89
CA LEU A 7 -5.00 -2.71 -47.12
C LEU A 7 -4.63 -1.45 -47.90
N SER A 8 -5.18 -1.26 -49.10
CA SER A 8 -4.95 0.00 -49.84
C SER A 8 -5.83 1.17 -49.38
N ASN A 9 -6.80 0.97 -48.48
CA ASN A 9 -7.58 2.03 -47.86
C ASN A 9 -7.99 1.58 -46.44
N PRO A 10 -7.16 1.80 -45.42
CA PRO A 10 -7.50 1.38 -44.06
C PRO A 10 -8.61 2.26 -43.51
N GLY A 11 -9.83 1.76 -43.53
CA GLY A 11 -10.91 2.30 -42.72
C GLY A 11 -10.56 2.16 -41.23
N VAL A 12 -10.85 3.19 -40.46
CA VAL A 12 -10.57 3.44 -39.04
C VAL A 12 -10.34 2.16 -38.23
N ILE A 13 -9.11 1.94 -37.77
CA ILE A 13 -8.78 0.96 -36.74
C ILE A 13 -9.07 1.65 -35.39
N SER A 14 -10.12 1.22 -34.70
CA SER A 14 -10.46 1.70 -33.36
C SER A 14 -9.82 0.72 -32.33
N PHE A 15 -8.93 1.24 -31.48
CA PHE A 15 -8.36 0.51 -30.36
C PHE A 15 -9.17 0.81 -29.10
N THR A 16 -9.92 -0.14 -28.60
CA THR A 16 -10.53 -0.12 -27.26
C THR A 16 -10.11 -1.38 -26.54
N GLY A 17 -9.22 -1.25 -25.59
CA GLY A 17 -8.71 -2.41 -24.87
C GLY A 17 -7.73 -3.26 -25.70
N PHE A 18 -7.76 -4.58 -25.59
CA PHE A 18 -7.00 -5.46 -26.48
C PHE A 18 -7.24 -5.09 -27.94
N PRO A 19 -6.20 -4.95 -28.76
CA PRO A 19 -6.41 -4.64 -30.15
C PRO A 19 -7.29 -5.73 -30.76
N THR A 20 -8.52 -5.40 -31.02
CA THR A 20 -9.41 -6.22 -31.82
C THR A 20 -9.17 -5.88 -33.26
N ILE A 21 -8.64 -6.82 -34.02
CA ILE A 21 -8.47 -6.64 -35.44
C ILE A 21 -9.77 -7.00 -36.11
N MET A 22 -10.37 -6.03 -36.77
CA MET A 22 -11.55 -6.21 -37.63
C MET A 22 -11.16 -5.88 -39.07
N ALA A 23 -11.33 -6.83 -39.97
CA ALA A 23 -11.17 -6.59 -41.41
C ALA A 23 -12.54 -6.58 -42.08
N PHE A 24 -12.77 -5.60 -42.95
CA PHE A 24 -14.01 -5.40 -43.71
C PHE A 24 -13.73 -5.57 -45.20
N ASP A 25 -14.69 -6.08 -45.97
CA ASP A 25 -14.63 -6.09 -47.41
C ASP A 25 -14.86 -4.69 -48.01
N GLU A 26 -14.74 -4.59 -49.35
CA GLU A 26 -14.92 -3.34 -50.10
C GLU A 26 -16.30 -2.71 -49.94
N ASN A 27 -17.29 -3.46 -49.44
CA ASN A 27 -18.67 -3.03 -49.16
C ASN A 27 -18.91 -2.69 -47.67
N GLY A 28 -17.84 -2.73 -46.83
CA GLY A 28 -17.92 -2.45 -45.41
C GLY A 28 -18.47 -3.61 -44.57
N LYS A 29 -18.58 -4.83 -45.11
CA LYS A 29 -19.01 -6.01 -44.38
C LYS A 29 -17.82 -6.61 -43.61
N LEU A 30 -18.01 -6.86 -42.30
CA LEU A 30 -17.02 -7.54 -41.46
C LEU A 30 -16.72 -8.94 -41.97
N ILE A 31 -15.46 -9.20 -42.36
CA ILE A 31 -14.97 -10.50 -42.86
C ILE A 31 -14.05 -11.21 -41.90
N PHE A 32 -13.47 -10.47 -40.95
CA PHE A 32 -12.60 -11.04 -39.92
C PHE A 32 -12.70 -10.25 -38.64
N HIS A 33 -12.70 -10.97 -37.53
CA HIS A 33 -12.65 -10.40 -36.18
C HIS A 33 -11.78 -11.32 -35.30
N SER A 34 -10.77 -10.75 -34.66
CA SER A 34 -9.97 -11.49 -33.70
C SER A 34 -9.44 -10.52 -32.62
N SER A 35 -9.53 -10.94 -31.37
CA SER A 35 -8.83 -10.28 -30.28
C SER A 35 -7.41 -10.79 -30.22
N VAL A 36 -6.44 -9.88 -30.32
CA VAL A 36 -5.02 -10.23 -30.27
C VAL A 36 -4.56 -10.09 -28.83
N THR A 37 -4.24 -11.21 -28.22
CA THR A 37 -3.78 -11.30 -26.83
C THR A 37 -2.25 -11.35 -26.71
N SER A 38 -1.54 -11.55 -27.81
CA SER A 38 -0.08 -11.58 -27.83
C SER A 38 0.45 -11.23 -29.23
N ARG A 39 1.55 -10.45 -29.27
CA ARG A 39 2.27 -10.12 -30.51
C ARG A 39 2.72 -11.35 -31.29
N ASN A 40 3.08 -12.43 -30.59
CA ASN A 40 3.60 -13.66 -31.21
C ASN A 40 2.53 -14.39 -32.02
N LEU A 41 1.24 -14.11 -31.80
CA LEU A 41 0.12 -14.70 -32.55
C LEU A 41 -0.26 -13.87 -33.77
N LEU A 42 0.34 -12.70 -33.97
CA LEU A 42 0.07 -11.85 -35.13
C LEU A 42 0.85 -12.36 -36.36
N PRO A 43 0.22 -12.41 -37.54
CA PRO A 43 0.91 -12.51 -38.78
C PRO A 43 1.99 -11.41 -38.94
N ASP A 44 3.15 -11.76 -39.52
CA ASP A 44 4.31 -10.86 -39.57
C ASP A 44 4.01 -9.51 -40.27
N PHE A 45 3.18 -9.47 -41.29
CA PHE A 45 2.78 -8.24 -41.96
C PHE A 45 1.98 -7.31 -41.07
N LEU A 46 1.21 -7.82 -40.12
CA LEU A 46 0.48 -6.97 -39.14
C LEU A 46 1.41 -6.43 -38.05
N LYS A 47 2.47 -7.16 -37.71
CA LYS A 47 3.52 -6.68 -36.80
C LYS A 47 4.26 -5.48 -37.42
N GLU A 48 4.49 -5.53 -38.74
CA GLU A 48 5.15 -4.44 -39.49
C GLU A 48 4.26 -3.18 -39.58
N ILE A 49 2.95 -3.36 -39.76
CA ILE A 49 1.99 -2.22 -39.84
C ILE A 49 1.77 -1.56 -38.48
N LEU A 50 1.68 -2.34 -37.41
CA LEU A 50 1.41 -1.85 -36.05
C LEU A 50 2.64 -1.20 -35.38
N GLY A 51 3.83 -1.42 -35.89
CA GLY A 51 5.07 -0.93 -35.26
C GLY A 51 5.44 -1.66 -33.95
N GLU A 52 6.64 -1.42 -33.45
CA GLU A 52 7.12 -2.12 -32.24
C GLU A 52 6.50 -1.60 -30.95
N GLY A 53 5.91 -0.37 -30.95
CA GLY A 53 5.36 0.29 -29.78
C GLY A 53 3.89 0.02 -29.49
N ASP A 54 3.15 -0.59 -30.43
CA ASP A 54 1.68 -0.59 -30.38
C ASP A 54 1.06 -1.81 -29.67
N LEU A 55 1.86 -2.81 -29.31
CA LEU A 55 1.37 -3.99 -28.58
C LEU A 55 1.96 -4.06 -27.18
N PRO A 56 1.12 -4.38 -26.19
CA PRO A 56 1.59 -4.60 -24.84
C PRO A 56 2.65 -5.70 -24.79
N TYR A 57 3.71 -5.47 -24.03
CA TYR A 57 4.73 -6.49 -23.81
C TYR A 57 4.16 -7.65 -23.01
N GLU A 58 4.49 -8.87 -23.41
CA GLU A 58 4.13 -10.09 -22.70
C GLU A 58 5.38 -10.86 -22.31
N SER A 59 5.49 -11.17 -21.01
CA SER A 59 6.59 -11.94 -20.45
C SER A 59 6.63 -13.37 -21.00
N SER A 60 7.82 -13.85 -21.26
CA SER A 60 8.08 -15.20 -21.73
C SER A 60 8.98 -16.02 -20.78
N ASP A 61 9.71 -15.34 -19.88
CA ASP A 61 10.57 -15.97 -18.88
C ASP A 61 10.06 -15.71 -17.46
N PHE A 62 9.62 -16.76 -16.78
CA PHE A 62 9.14 -16.74 -15.40
C PHE A 62 10.14 -17.38 -14.42
N SER A 63 11.39 -17.60 -14.84
CA SER A 63 12.40 -18.29 -14.01
C SER A 63 12.78 -17.53 -12.72
N GLU A 64 12.57 -16.22 -12.68
CA GLU A 64 12.78 -15.38 -11.50
C GLU A 64 11.54 -15.27 -10.60
N ASP A 65 10.37 -15.72 -11.05
CA ASP A 65 9.12 -15.58 -10.27
C ASP A 65 9.19 -16.36 -8.95
N GLY A 66 8.77 -15.71 -7.87
CA GLY A 66 8.80 -16.26 -6.51
C GLY A 66 10.19 -16.26 -5.83
N LYS A 67 11.26 -15.78 -6.48
CA LYS A 67 12.58 -15.71 -5.83
C LYS A 67 12.61 -14.60 -4.77
N VAL A 68 13.20 -14.94 -3.63
CA VAL A 68 13.32 -14.07 -2.46
C VAL A 68 14.72 -13.48 -2.35
N TYR A 69 14.77 -12.18 -2.17
CA TYR A 69 16.01 -11.44 -1.94
C TYR A 69 15.96 -10.71 -0.59
N THR A 70 17.05 -10.79 0.17
CA THR A 70 17.18 -10.09 1.45
C THR A 70 17.84 -8.73 1.22
N LEU A 71 17.11 -7.65 1.51
CA LEU A 71 17.67 -6.29 1.49
C LEU A 71 18.34 -5.93 2.82
N GLN A 72 17.74 -6.40 3.93
CA GLN A 72 18.23 -6.13 5.27
C GLN A 72 17.88 -7.26 6.23
N LYS A 73 18.74 -7.53 7.18
CA LYS A 73 18.45 -8.34 8.38
C LYS A 73 18.44 -7.46 9.60
N ALA A 74 17.52 -7.73 10.52
CA ALA A 74 17.53 -7.12 11.83
C ALA A 74 18.85 -7.43 12.54
N SER A 75 19.46 -6.42 13.14
CA SER A 75 20.65 -6.59 13.98
C SER A 75 20.32 -6.66 15.47
N GLU A 76 19.07 -6.35 15.83
CA GLU A 76 18.56 -6.36 17.20
C GLU A 76 17.12 -6.91 17.23
N GLY A 77 16.69 -7.40 18.37
CA GLY A 77 15.33 -7.91 18.59
C GLY A 77 15.01 -9.17 17.78
N ASN A 78 13.72 -9.51 17.73
CA ASN A 78 13.22 -10.69 17.02
C ASN A 78 13.20 -10.54 15.49
N GLY A 79 13.33 -9.31 14.98
CA GLY A 79 13.20 -8.98 13.57
C GLY A 79 11.74 -8.79 13.13
N ILE A 80 11.40 -7.57 12.73
CA ILE A 80 10.07 -7.22 12.21
C ILE A 80 10.08 -7.41 10.70
N ASN A 81 9.16 -8.17 10.14
CA ASN A 81 9.21 -8.54 8.74
C ASN A 81 8.44 -7.54 7.85
N VAL A 82 9.15 -6.97 6.89
CA VAL A 82 8.61 -6.17 5.78
C VAL A 82 8.96 -6.87 4.49
N VAL A 83 7.95 -7.15 3.65
CA VAL A 83 8.11 -7.83 2.37
C VAL A 83 7.61 -6.93 1.25
N LEU A 84 8.50 -6.59 0.33
CA LEU A 84 8.16 -5.83 -0.86
C LEU A 84 7.93 -6.76 -2.04
N MET A 85 7.02 -6.40 -2.91
CA MET A 85 6.76 -7.08 -4.18
C MET A 85 6.20 -6.11 -5.21
N GLY A 86 6.31 -6.45 -6.48
CA GLY A 86 5.83 -5.60 -7.56
C GLY A 86 4.71 -6.26 -8.34
N ASP A 87 3.73 -5.49 -8.78
CA ASP A 87 2.68 -5.96 -9.69
C ASP A 87 2.76 -5.24 -11.04
N ALA A 88 2.44 -5.94 -12.11
CA ALA A 88 2.52 -5.45 -13.48
C ALA A 88 3.96 -5.18 -14.00
N PHE A 89 4.97 -5.82 -13.41
CA PHE A 89 6.34 -5.84 -13.92
C PHE A 89 6.59 -7.09 -14.75
N SER A 90 7.23 -6.93 -15.90
CA SER A 90 7.57 -8.01 -16.81
C SER A 90 8.93 -8.65 -16.50
N ASP A 91 9.21 -9.80 -17.16
CA ASP A 91 10.50 -10.49 -17.11
C ASP A 91 11.66 -9.58 -17.58
N ARG A 92 11.45 -8.73 -18.58
CA ARG A 92 12.49 -7.80 -19.05
C ARG A 92 12.84 -6.76 -18.00
N GLN A 93 11.84 -6.25 -17.25
CA GLN A 93 12.06 -5.27 -16.17
C GLN A 93 12.70 -5.92 -14.94
N VAL A 94 12.54 -7.21 -14.76
CA VAL A 94 13.30 -7.98 -13.77
C VAL A 94 14.74 -8.16 -14.24
N ALA A 95 14.95 -8.55 -15.51
CA ALA A 95 16.26 -8.82 -16.08
C ALA A 95 17.15 -7.56 -16.20
N ASP A 96 16.57 -6.39 -16.48
CA ASP A 96 17.30 -5.12 -16.60
C ASP A 96 17.56 -4.40 -15.26
N GLY A 97 17.03 -4.94 -14.13
CA GLY A 97 17.20 -4.42 -12.79
C GLY A 97 16.19 -3.33 -12.40
N THR A 98 15.23 -2.99 -13.26
CA THR A 98 14.17 -2.01 -12.96
C THR A 98 13.35 -2.44 -11.74
N TYR A 99 12.96 -3.72 -11.68
CA TYR A 99 12.23 -4.29 -10.56
C TYR A 99 12.98 -4.11 -9.23
N GLU A 100 14.24 -4.54 -9.17
CA GLU A 100 15.05 -4.42 -7.95
C GLU A 100 15.22 -2.96 -7.53
N LYS A 101 15.47 -2.06 -8.48
CA LYS A 101 15.59 -0.63 -8.20
C LYS A 101 14.32 -0.07 -7.54
N VAL A 102 13.13 -0.41 -8.04
CA VAL A 102 11.84 0.01 -7.44
C VAL A 102 11.70 -0.53 -6.02
N MET A 103 12.01 -1.82 -5.79
CA MET A 103 11.94 -2.41 -4.44
C MET A 103 12.90 -1.72 -3.46
N ARG A 104 14.12 -1.39 -3.88
CA ARG A 104 15.09 -0.66 -3.05
C ARG A 104 14.64 0.76 -2.75
N THR A 105 14.13 1.47 -3.75
CA THR A 105 13.57 2.83 -3.58
C THR A 105 12.42 2.81 -2.58
N ALA A 106 11.48 1.86 -2.68
CA ALA A 106 10.38 1.73 -1.74
C ALA A 106 10.85 1.38 -0.32
N ALA A 107 11.85 0.49 -0.18
CA ALA A 107 12.43 0.17 1.12
C ALA A 107 13.08 1.41 1.77
N ASP A 108 13.88 2.17 1.02
CA ASP A 108 14.51 3.38 1.53
C ASP A 108 13.50 4.48 1.85
N ALA A 109 12.42 4.61 1.05
CA ALA A 109 11.31 5.50 1.35
C ALA A 109 10.60 5.11 2.65
N PHE A 110 10.33 3.82 2.91
CA PHE A 110 9.71 3.36 4.15
C PHE A 110 10.49 3.79 5.39
N PHE A 111 11.83 3.73 5.33
CA PHE A 111 12.69 4.12 6.42
C PHE A 111 13.12 5.60 6.40
N SER A 112 12.52 6.45 5.59
CA SER A 112 12.86 7.88 5.54
C SER A 112 12.06 8.73 6.51
N GLU A 113 11.04 8.18 7.18
CA GLU A 113 10.20 8.87 8.16
C GLU A 113 10.31 8.24 9.55
N GLU A 114 10.22 9.08 10.60
CA GLU A 114 10.21 8.61 11.98
C GLU A 114 8.84 8.06 12.40
N PRO A 115 8.79 6.99 13.20
CA PRO A 115 9.84 6.26 13.94
C PRO A 115 10.65 5.24 13.14
N TYR A 116 10.29 4.94 11.90
CA TYR A 116 10.94 3.87 11.11
C TYR A 116 12.45 4.10 10.92
N THR A 117 12.86 5.36 10.72
CA THR A 117 14.27 5.74 10.58
C THR A 117 15.10 5.33 11.79
N SER A 118 14.66 5.70 12.99
CA SER A 118 15.39 5.43 14.25
C SER A 118 15.47 3.95 14.59
N PHE A 119 14.48 3.17 14.20
CA PHE A 119 14.37 1.75 14.54
C PHE A 119 14.61 0.80 13.37
N ARG A 120 15.20 1.29 12.28
CA ARG A 120 15.48 0.50 11.08
C ARG A 120 16.22 -0.82 11.39
N ASN A 121 17.12 -0.81 12.36
CA ASN A 121 17.89 -1.97 12.79
C ASN A 121 17.07 -3.13 13.39
N LEU A 122 15.79 -2.90 13.71
CA LEU A 122 14.85 -3.92 14.21
C LEU A 122 14.12 -4.67 13.11
N PHE A 123 14.30 -4.30 11.83
CA PHE A 123 13.54 -4.85 10.71
C PHE A 123 14.34 -5.83 9.85
N ASN A 124 13.68 -6.93 9.48
CA ASN A 124 14.04 -7.75 8.33
C ASN A 124 13.29 -7.20 7.11
N VAL A 125 14.00 -6.95 6.03
CA VAL A 125 13.43 -6.43 4.79
C VAL A 125 13.78 -7.37 3.65
N TYR A 126 12.75 -7.84 2.97
CA TYR A 126 12.87 -8.72 1.81
C TYR A 126 12.17 -8.10 0.62
N TYR A 127 12.56 -8.49 -0.58
CA TYR A 127 11.63 -8.44 -1.70
C TYR A 127 11.48 -9.81 -2.34
N VAL A 128 10.28 -10.05 -2.89
CA VAL A 128 9.97 -11.26 -3.66
C VAL A 128 9.71 -10.84 -5.09
N THR A 129 10.43 -11.44 -6.03
CA THR A 129 10.19 -11.18 -7.45
C THR A 129 8.83 -11.73 -7.85
N ALA A 130 8.01 -10.92 -8.49
CA ALA A 130 6.75 -11.34 -9.06
C ALA A 130 6.70 -10.92 -10.53
N VAL A 131 6.78 -11.89 -11.41
CA VAL A 131 6.77 -11.67 -12.87
C VAL A 131 5.32 -11.67 -13.35
N SER A 132 4.87 -10.52 -13.82
CA SER A 132 3.56 -10.37 -14.44
C SER A 132 3.60 -10.79 -15.90
N ARG A 133 2.52 -11.42 -16.37
CA ARG A 133 2.40 -11.77 -17.78
C ARG A 133 2.46 -10.54 -18.67
N ASN A 134 1.72 -9.48 -18.30
CA ASN A 134 1.73 -8.22 -19.03
C ASN A 134 2.47 -7.14 -18.23
N GLU A 135 3.20 -6.30 -18.96
CA GLU A 135 3.83 -5.11 -18.42
C GLU A 135 2.83 -3.96 -18.34
N GLY A 136 2.70 -3.38 -17.15
CA GLY A 136 1.69 -2.33 -16.90
C GLY A 136 0.26 -2.87 -16.80
N TYR A 137 -0.67 -1.96 -16.58
CA TYR A 137 -2.10 -2.27 -16.45
C TYR A 137 -2.80 -1.99 -17.76
N ILE A 138 -3.13 -3.04 -18.47
CA ILE A 138 -3.82 -3.00 -19.76
C ILE A 138 -5.17 -3.70 -19.67
N ASP A 139 -6.15 -3.27 -20.43
CA ASP A 139 -7.47 -3.88 -20.47
C ASP A 139 -7.39 -5.37 -20.86
N GLY A 140 -7.96 -6.23 -20.02
CA GLY A 140 -7.92 -7.69 -20.19
C GLY A 140 -6.54 -8.32 -20.00
N GLY A 141 -5.52 -7.54 -19.57
CA GLY A 141 -4.20 -8.05 -19.23
C GLY A 141 -4.21 -8.84 -17.92
N SER A 142 -3.10 -9.54 -17.67
CA SER A 142 -2.89 -10.36 -16.48
C SER A 142 -1.61 -9.94 -15.78
N THR A 143 -1.74 -9.54 -14.51
CA THR A 143 -0.62 -9.19 -13.65
C THR A 143 -0.38 -10.24 -12.57
N ALA A 144 0.77 -10.18 -11.90
CA ALA A 144 1.15 -11.18 -10.90
C ALA A 144 0.11 -11.31 -9.79
N PHE A 145 -0.42 -10.20 -9.30
CA PHE A 145 -1.38 -10.16 -8.20
C PHE A 145 -2.78 -9.72 -8.65
N SER A 146 -3.08 -9.77 -9.94
CA SER A 146 -4.37 -9.32 -10.48
C SER A 146 -4.74 -7.90 -10.03
N GLY A 147 -3.72 -7.02 -9.96
CA GLY A 147 -3.88 -5.65 -9.50
C GLY A 147 -4.86 -4.85 -10.37
N TYR A 148 -5.60 -3.98 -9.73
CA TYR A 148 -6.61 -3.16 -10.39
C TYR A 148 -6.68 -1.74 -9.82
N PHE A 149 -7.19 -0.83 -10.65
CA PHE A 149 -7.59 0.53 -10.24
C PHE A 149 -9.11 0.60 -10.17
N GLY A 150 -9.63 0.91 -8.98
CA GLY A 150 -11.06 1.12 -8.73
C GLY A 150 -11.49 2.57 -8.95
N SER A 151 -12.57 2.99 -8.27
CA SER A 151 -13.04 4.36 -8.29
C SER A 151 -12.14 5.27 -7.43
N GLY A 152 -11.94 6.52 -7.88
CA GLY A 152 -11.07 7.48 -7.18
C GLY A 152 -9.63 6.98 -7.09
N THR A 153 -9.10 6.96 -5.89
CA THR A 153 -7.73 6.50 -5.57
C THR A 153 -7.67 5.05 -5.08
N HIS A 154 -8.80 4.32 -5.10
CA HIS A 154 -8.85 2.93 -4.65
C HIS A 154 -8.08 2.00 -5.59
N VAL A 155 -7.22 1.16 -5.02
CA VAL A 155 -6.45 0.12 -5.73
C VAL A 155 -6.43 -1.17 -4.91
N GLY A 156 -6.16 -2.29 -5.55
CA GLY A 156 -6.05 -3.57 -4.85
C GLY A 156 -5.60 -4.69 -5.77
N GLY A 157 -5.61 -5.89 -5.23
CA GLY A 157 -5.21 -7.11 -5.94
C GLY A 157 -5.58 -8.37 -5.18
N ASP A 158 -4.96 -9.48 -5.53
CA ASP A 158 -5.13 -10.78 -4.85
C ASP A 158 -4.31 -10.81 -3.55
N ASN A 159 -4.95 -10.40 -2.44
CA ASN A 159 -4.35 -10.39 -1.11
C ASN A 159 -3.82 -11.77 -0.69
N ASN A 160 -4.54 -12.85 -1.04
CA ASN A 160 -4.11 -14.19 -0.68
C ASN A 160 -2.81 -14.57 -1.39
N LYS A 161 -2.68 -14.23 -2.67
CA LYS A 161 -1.47 -14.46 -3.45
C LYS A 161 -0.29 -13.63 -2.94
N CYS A 162 -0.51 -12.37 -2.56
CA CYS A 162 0.53 -11.55 -1.91
C CYS A 162 1.03 -12.21 -0.62
N MET A 163 0.13 -12.69 0.23
CA MET A 163 0.50 -13.41 1.44
C MET A 163 1.24 -14.72 1.15
N GLN A 164 0.86 -15.47 0.11
CA GLN A 164 1.58 -16.67 -0.31
C GLN A 164 3.01 -16.36 -0.74
N TYR A 165 3.23 -15.30 -1.52
CA TYR A 165 4.59 -14.87 -1.89
C TYR A 165 5.40 -14.45 -0.67
N ALA A 166 4.81 -13.67 0.24
CA ALA A 166 5.48 -13.25 1.47
C ALA A 166 5.86 -14.45 2.37
N SER A 167 5.05 -15.51 2.40
CA SER A 167 5.29 -16.69 3.21
C SER A 167 6.53 -17.50 2.78
N THR A 168 7.03 -17.27 1.56
CA THR A 168 8.27 -17.91 1.06
C THR A 168 9.55 -17.29 1.63
N CYS A 169 9.44 -16.13 2.29
CA CYS A 169 10.60 -15.47 2.90
C CYS A 169 11.18 -16.32 4.06
N PRO A 170 12.52 -16.28 4.24
CA PRO A 170 13.17 -17.12 5.23
C PRO A 170 12.67 -16.91 6.65
N GLY A 171 12.28 -17.99 7.33
CA GLY A 171 11.86 -17.98 8.72
C GLY A 171 10.43 -17.55 8.98
N MET A 172 9.63 -17.33 7.94
CA MET A 172 8.20 -16.99 8.08
C MET A 172 7.43 -18.17 8.64
N THR A 173 6.65 -17.90 9.68
CA THR A 173 5.71 -18.83 10.34
C THR A 173 4.32 -18.20 10.36
N ASP A 174 3.28 -18.97 10.58
CA ASP A 174 1.91 -18.42 10.64
C ASP A 174 1.76 -17.24 11.62
N PRO A 175 2.31 -17.28 12.86
CA PRO A 175 2.29 -16.13 13.74
C PRO A 175 2.98 -14.88 13.15
N LEU A 176 4.12 -15.04 12.49
CA LEU A 176 4.84 -13.93 11.86
C LEU A 176 4.10 -13.39 10.62
N MET A 177 3.44 -14.27 9.86
CA MET A 177 2.59 -13.87 8.74
C MET A 177 1.38 -13.06 9.19
N ASN A 178 0.86 -13.31 10.38
CA ASN A 178 -0.23 -12.51 10.95
C ASN A 178 0.21 -11.15 11.52
N GLU A 179 1.50 -10.80 11.43
CA GLU A 179 2.04 -9.50 11.82
C GLU A 179 2.86 -8.83 10.70
N VAL A 180 2.97 -9.46 9.51
CA VAL A 180 3.80 -8.98 8.39
C VAL A 180 3.23 -7.70 7.79
N LEU A 181 4.14 -6.81 7.37
CA LEU A 181 3.81 -5.73 6.45
C LEU A 181 4.23 -6.13 5.03
N ILE A 182 3.29 -6.11 4.10
CA ILE A 182 3.51 -6.33 2.68
C ILE A 182 3.31 -5.02 1.94
N ILE A 183 4.28 -4.65 1.09
CA ILE A 183 4.26 -3.46 0.24
C ILE A 183 4.21 -3.93 -1.20
N VAL A 184 3.11 -3.62 -1.90
CA VAL A 184 2.90 -3.99 -3.31
C VAL A 184 3.05 -2.75 -4.18
N MET A 185 4.18 -2.67 -4.88
CA MET A 185 4.49 -1.60 -5.82
C MET A 185 3.81 -1.88 -7.16
N MET A 186 2.86 -1.04 -7.53
CA MET A 186 2.15 -1.16 -8.80
C MET A 186 2.91 -0.42 -9.91
N ASN A 187 3.21 -1.08 -11.03
CA ASN A 187 3.94 -0.49 -12.16
C ASN A 187 3.06 0.49 -12.95
N SER A 188 2.80 1.64 -12.34
CA SER A 188 1.96 2.72 -12.88
C SER A 188 2.37 4.06 -12.27
N THR A 189 2.16 5.14 -13.00
CA THR A 189 2.37 6.52 -12.52
C THR A 189 1.08 7.20 -12.03
N LYS A 190 -0.05 6.48 -12.04
CA LYS A 190 -1.33 7.03 -11.57
C LYS A 190 -1.29 7.21 -10.06
N TYR A 191 -1.69 8.40 -9.56
CA TYR A 191 -1.82 8.64 -8.12
C TYR A 191 -2.96 7.81 -7.53
N ALA A 192 -2.64 6.92 -6.59
CA ALA A 192 -3.59 6.06 -5.89
C ALA A 192 -2.92 5.37 -4.69
N GLY A 193 -3.72 4.82 -3.78
CA GLY A 193 -3.24 4.02 -2.65
C GLY A 193 -4.41 3.40 -1.90
N THR A 194 -4.23 2.19 -1.39
CA THR A 194 -5.17 1.52 -0.49
C THR A 194 -4.44 0.46 0.32
N CYS A 195 -4.65 0.46 1.61
CA CYS A 195 -4.16 -0.59 2.47
C CYS A 195 -5.27 -1.57 2.85
N TYR A 196 -4.94 -2.84 2.87
CA TYR A 196 -5.77 -3.93 3.37
C TYR A 196 -5.10 -4.50 4.61
N PHE A 197 -5.83 -4.64 5.71
CA PHE A 197 -5.27 -5.27 6.91
C PHE A 197 -6.30 -6.12 7.66
N GLY A 198 -5.80 -7.06 8.44
CA GLY A 198 -6.63 -7.96 9.20
C GLY A 198 -5.83 -8.66 10.29
N THR A 199 -6.54 -9.37 11.18
CA THR A 199 -5.95 -10.19 12.23
C THR A 199 -6.91 -11.30 12.63
N SER A 200 -6.39 -12.32 13.31
CA SER A 200 -7.24 -13.35 13.92
C SER A 200 -8.02 -12.80 15.11
N THR A 201 -9.30 -13.14 15.21
CA THR A 201 -10.13 -12.82 16.38
C THR A 201 -9.67 -13.53 17.66
N ALA A 202 -8.85 -14.58 17.53
CA ALA A 202 -8.24 -15.25 18.67
C ALA A 202 -7.10 -14.45 19.32
N TYR A 203 -6.56 -13.44 18.64
CA TYR A 203 -5.46 -12.61 19.14
C TYR A 203 -5.99 -11.33 19.75
N GLN A 204 -5.39 -10.94 20.87
CA GLN A 204 -5.63 -9.67 21.54
C GLN A 204 -4.30 -8.92 21.71
N GLY A 205 -4.36 -7.61 21.78
CA GLY A 205 -3.20 -6.76 22.01
C GLY A 205 -3.57 -5.29 21.89
N ASP A 206 -2.69 -4.42 22.35
CA ASP A 206 -2.92 -2.98 22.41
C ASP A 206 -1.97 -2.18 21.48
N TYR A 207 -1.31 -2.88 20.55
CA TYR A 207 -0.20 -2.34 19.79
C TYR A 207 -0.41 -2.35 18.26
N GLY A 208 -1.65 -2.44 17.80
CA GLY A 208 -1.93 -2.44 16.35
C GLY A 208 -1.74 -3.80 15.69
N ARG A 209 -2.17 -4.91 16.35
CA ARG A 209 -2.01 -6.28 15.84
C ARG A 209 -2.54 -6.46 14.43
N GLY A 210 -1.91 -7.38 13.71
CA GLY A 210 -2.36 -7.86 12.43
C GLY A 210 -1.42 -7.57 11.26
N TYR A 211 -1.59 -8.32 10.19
CA TYR A 211 -0.87 -8.08 8.94
C TYR A 211 -1.41 -6.85 8.21
N GLY A 212 -0.60 -6.30 7.31
CA GLY A 212 -1.01 -5.23 6.39
C GLY A 212 -0.49 -5.48 4.99
N ILE A 213 -1.30 -5.17 3.98
CA ILE A 213 -0.97 -5.24 2.55
C ILE A 213 -1.30 -3.89 1.94
N ALA A 214 -0.29 -3.10 1.61
CA ALA A 214 -0.46 -1.77 1.04
C ALA A 214 -0.15 -1.80 -0.46
N TYR A 215 -1.12 -1.43 -1.27
CA TYR A 215 -0.99 -1.29 -2.73
C TYR A 215 -0.90 0.17 -3.09
N PHE A 216 0.10 0.55 -3.84
CA PHE A 216 0.20 1.89 -4.43
C PHE A 216 1.16 1.90 -5.61
N PRO A 217 0.93 2.79 -6.60
CA PRO A 217 1.79 2.93 -7.76
C PRO A 217 3.17 3.50 -7.42
N ILE A 218 4.12 3.30 -8.36
CA ILE A 218 5.46 3.89 -8.26
C ILE A 218 5.45 5.42 -8.29
N GLY A 219 4.31 6.04 -8.70
CA GLY A 219 4.14 7.49 -8.72
C GLY A 219 4.93 8.20 -9.82
N THR A 220 4.96 9.52 -9.73
CA THR A 220 5.67 10.40 -10.66
C THR A 220 6.97 10.97 -10.09
N SER A 221 7.15 10.89 -8.76
CA SER A 221 8.36 11.32 -8.06
C SER A 221 8.61 10.52 -6.78
N ASP A 222 9.85 10.54 -6.29
CA ASP A 222 10.23 9.88 -5.04
C ASP A 222 9.52 10.51 -3.83
N GLU A 223 9.18 11.81 -3.87
CA GLU A 223 8.41 12.48 -2.81
C GLU A 223 6.97 12.00 -2.77
N GLU A 224 6.30 11.92 -3.91
CA GLU A 224 4.93 11.41 -4.02
C GLU A 224 4.88 9.97 -3.53
N LEU A 225 5.82 9.13 -3.99
CA LEU A 225 5.96 7.76 -3.55
C LEU A 225 6.11 7.67 -2.02
N ALA A 226 7.02 8.46 -1.44
CA ALA A 226 7.27 8.42 0.00
C ALA A 226 6.04 8.83 0.82
N CYS A 227 5.31 9.87 0.40
CA CYS A 227 4.11 10.33 1.09
C CYS A 227 3.01 9.27 1.09
N VAL A 228 2.70 8.68 -0.08
CA VAL A 228 1.68 7.62 -0.19
C VAL A 228 2.13 6.37 0.57
N LEU A 229 3.40 5.99 0.47
CA LEU A 229 3.96 4.84 1.18
C LEU A 229 3.85 5.01 2.71
N HIS A 230 4.20 6.17 3.24
CA HIS A 230 4.09 6.42 4.69
C HIS A 230 2.64 6.38 5.16
N HIS A 231 1.70 6.91 4.37
CA HIS A 231 0.27 6.83 4.68
C HIS A 231 -0.22 5.38 4.65
N GLU A 232 -0.08 4.70 3.50
CA GLU A 232 -0.65 3.37 3.28
C GLU A 232 0.10 2.26 4.03
N ALA A 233 1.42 2.19 3.86
CA ALA A 233 2.19 1.12 4.47
C ALA A 233 2.58 1.44 5.92
N GLY A 234 3.06 2.67 6.20
CA GLY A 234 3.46 3.06 7.54
C GLY A 234 2.27 3.26 8.48
N GLY A 235 1.31 4.10 8.09
CA GLY A 235 0.14 4.43 8.88
C GLY A 235 -0.85 3.26 8.98
N HIS A 236 -1.50 2.94 7.87
CA HIS A 236 -2.52 1.89 7.87
C HIS A 236 -1.93 0.49 7.99
N GLY A 237 -0.96 0.15 7.15
CA GLY A 237 -0.44 -1.21 7.04
C GLY A 237 0.34 -1.67 8.26
N PHE A 238 1.20 -0.84 8.80
CA PHE A 238 1.99 -1.16 9.97
C PHE A 238 1.26 -0.80 11.26
N ALA A 239 0.98 0.48 11.50
CA ALA A 239 0.48 0.94 12.79
C ALA A 239 -1.05 0.86 12.96
N LYS A 240 -1.79 0.46 11.92
CA LYS A 240 -3.26 0.37 11.93
C LYS A 240 -3.93 1.69 12.33
N LEU A 241 -3.32 2.81 11.89
CA LEU A 241 -3.90 4.14 12.03
C LEU A 241 -5.11 4.28 11.11
N LEU A 242 -6.04 5.15 11.46
CA LEU A 242 -7.18 5.51 10.64
C LEU A 242 -6.92 6.85 9.94
N ASP A 243 -7.74 7.15 8.92
CA ASP A 243 -7.70 8.41 8.20
C ASP A 243 -8.01 9.60 9.12
N GLU A 244 -7.21 10.65 9.02
CA GLU A 244 -7.45 11.92 9.70
C GLU A 244 -8.15 12.95 8.79
N TYR A 245 -8.43 12.60 7.51
CA TYR A 245 -9.19 13.42 6.57
C TYR A 245 -10.69 13.15 6.63
N TYR A 246 -11.46 14.08 6.07
CA TYR A 246 -12.91 13.98 5.99
C TYR A 246 -13.44 14.62 4.70
N TYR A 247 -14.68 14.25 4.36
CA TYR A 247 -15.45 14.89 3.30
C TYR A 247 -16.73 15.48 3.90
N GLU A 248 -17.00 16.76 3.64
CA GLU A 248 -18.23 17.42 4.16
C GLU A 248 -19.51 16.67 3.73
N SER A 249 -19.47 16.05 2.55
CA SER A 249 -20.57 15.25 1.99
C SER A 249 -20.89 13.97 2.76
N GLN A 250 -19.94 13.46 3.57
CA GLN A 250 -20.14 12.21 4.32
C GLN A 250 -20.94 12.39 5.62
N GLY A 251 -21.14 13.64 6.07
CA GLY A 251 -21.97 13.95 7.23
C GLY A 251 -21.41 13.43 8.54
N THR A 252 -22.26 12.78 9.35
CA THR A 252 -21.91 12.32 10.70
C THR A 252 -21.55 10.82 10.68
N ASN A 253 -20.47 10.47 11.39
CA ASN A 253 -20.01 9.10 11.57
C ASN A 253 -21.11 8.24 12.24
N PRO A 254 -21.53 7.12 11.63
CA PRO A 254 -22.54 6.22 12.18
C PRO A 254 -22.12 5.62 13.53
N LEU A 255 -23.05 5.49 14.47
CA LEU A 255 -22.78 4.90 15.78
C LEU A 255 -22.26 3.46 15.70
N SER A 256 -22.67 2.70 14.68
CA SER A 256 -22.15 1.35 14.42
C SER A 256 -20.64 1.36 14.13
N GLU A 257 -20.20 2.23 13.23
CA GLU A 257 -18.76 2.35 12.90
C GLU A 257 -17.94 2.87 14.08
N ILE A 258 -18.47 3.82 14.83
CA ILE A 258 -17.85 4.30 16.07
C ILE A 258 -17.66 3.13 17.05
N SER A 259 -18.71 2.33 17.25
CA SER A 259 -18.65 1.16 18.13
C SER A 259 -17.62 0.12 17.66
N ASP A 260 -17.60 -0.17 16.37
CA ASP A 260 -16.69 -1.15 15.77
C ASP A 260 -15.23 -0.68 15.88
N ASN A 261 -14.97 0.61 15.65
CA ASN A 261 -13.63 1.18 15.79
C ASN A 261 -13.17 1.21 17.25
N ILE A 262 -14.04 1.54 18.20
CA ILE A 262 -13.73 1.47 19.64
C ILE A 262 -13.43 0.02 20.05
N ASN A 263 -14.23 -0.96 19.60
CA ASN A 263 -14.01 -2.37 19.88
C ASN A 263 -12.67 -2.83 19.28
N SER A 264 -12.35 -2.47 18.05
CA SER A 264 -11.09 -2.82 17.39
C SER A 264 -9.89 -2.18 18.10
N ARG A 265 -10.02 -0.94 18.57
CA ARG A 265 -8.99 -0.28 19.38
C ARG A 265 -8.75 -1.02 20.69
N ASN A 266 -9.81 -1.39 21.39
CA ASN A 266 -9.70 -2.08 22.68
C ASN A 266 -9.17 -3.53 22.54
N HIS A 267 -9.46 -4.19 21.40
CA HIS A 267 -9.08 -5.58 21.16
C HIS A 267 -7.69 -5.72 20.54
N TYR A 268 -7.36 -4.83 19.58
CA TYR A 268 -6.18 -4.97 18.72
C TYR A 268 -5.23 -3.78 18.79
N GLY A 269 -5.63 -2.67 19.41
CA GLY A 269 -4.87 -1.42 19.43
C GLY A 269 -4.97 -0.61 18.13
N TRP A 270 -6.02 -0.81 17.31
CA TRP A 270 -6.21 -0.09 16.05
C TRP A 270 -6.74 1.33 16.26
N GLY A 271 -6.44 2.25 15.35
CA GLY A 271 -7.03 3.61 15.30
C GLY A 271 -6.68 4.48 16.50
N ARG A 272 -5.46 4.40 17.02
CA ARG A 272 -5.03 5.20 18.20
C ARG A 272 -4.82 6.67 17.90
N ASN A 273 -4.90 7.07 16.64
CA ASN A 273 -4.83 8.46 16.18
C ASN A 273 -6.20 9.13 15.96
N VAL A 274 -7.29 8.42 16.19
CA VAL A 274 -8.66 8.95 16.04
C VAL A 274 -9.45 8.66 17.31
N ASP A 275 -10.34 9.58 17.73
CA ASP A 275 -11.28 9.36 18.83
C ASP A 275 -12.69 9.86 18.48
N TYR A 276 -13.66 9.53 19.33
CA TYR A 276 -15.09 9.78 19.13
C TYR A 276 -15.68 10.67 20.22
N THR A 277 -14.84 11.28 21.04
CA THR A 277 -15.20 12.31 22.04
C THR A 277 -14.52 13.63 21.72
N SER A 278 -15.24 14.74 21.94
CA SER A 278 -14.68 16.10 21.83
C SER A 278 -14.01 16.60 23.12
N ASP A 279 -14.04 15.80 24.20
CA ASP A 279 -13.44 16.20 25.49
C ASP A 279 -11.92 15.99 25.45
N PRO A 280 -11.11 17.07 25.53
CA PRO A 280 -9.66 16.98 25.49
C PRO A 280 -9.04 16.19 26.65
N ASN A 281 -9.77 15.99 27.74
CA ASN A 281 -9.30 15.20 28.88
C ASN A 281 -9.59 13.70 28.71
N SER A 282 -10.44 13.32 27.75
CA SER A 282 -10.94 11.95 27.57
C SER A 282 -10.44 11.29 26.29
N VAL A 283 -9.94 12.05 25.30
CA VAL A 283 -9.38 11.49 24.06
C VAL A 283 -8.16 10.63 24.38
N VAL A 284 -7.93 9.59 23.57
CA VAL A 284 -6.83 8.63 23.80
C VAL A 284 -5.44 9.28 23.81
N TRP A 285 -5.29 10.46 23.24
CA TRP A 285 -4.06 11.25 23.25
C TRP A 285 -4.08 12.43 24.26
N SER A 286 -4.99 12.45 25.23
CA SER A 286 -5.13 13.52 26.24
C SER A 286 -3.82 13.88 26.96
N LYS A 287 -2.94 12.89 27.16
CA LYS A 287 -1.61 13.08 27.78
C LYS A 287 -0.73 14.03 26.96
N PHE A 288 -0.79 14.00 25.62
CA PHE A 288 -0.02 14.93 24.77
C PHE A 288 -0.58 16.36 24.82
N ILE A 289 -1.90 16.53 25.00
CA ILE A 289 -2.52 17.84 25.15
C ILE A 289 -2.09 18.48 26.47
N SER A 290 -1.94 17.69 27.53
CA SER A 290 -1.54 18.16 28.86
C SER A 290 -0.03 18.32 29.04
N ASP A 291 0.79 17.71 28.16
CA ASP A 291 2.24 17.77 28.26
C ASP A 291 2.80 19.00 27.53
N SER A 292 3.32 19.96 28.28
CA SER A 292 3.88 21.19 27.74
C SER A 292 5.04 20.99 26.77
N ARG A 293 5.70 19.82 26.79
CA ARG A 293 6.78 19.46 25.87
C ARG A 293 6.29 19.33 24.41
N TYR A 294 4.98 19.07 24.21
CA TYR A 294 4.33 18.98 22.91
C TYR A 294 3.55 20.22 22.49
N ALA A 295 3.62 21.32 23.26
CA ALA A 295 2.87 22.54 22.99
C ALA A 295 3.12 23.12 21.57
N SER A 296 4.30 22.90 21.00
CA SER A 296 4.65 23.39 19.65
C SER A 296 4.09 22.53 18.52
N GLU A 297 3.58 21.31 18.78
CA GLU A 297 3.01 20.44 17.76
C GLU A 297 1.53 20.74 17.48
N GLY A 298 0.89 21.64 18.24
CA GLY A 298 -0.50 22.04 18.03
C GLY A 298 -1.50 20.90 18.28
N ILE A 299 -1.15 19.97 19.18
CA ILE A 299 -2.03 18.84 19.50
C ILE A 299 -3.28 19.33 20.22
N GLY A 300 -4.44 18.95 19.71
CA GLY A 300 -5.75 19.34 20.22
C GLY A 300 -6.80 18.28 19.94
N VAL A 301 -8.03 18.72 19.73
CA VAL A 301 -9.17 17.87 19.35
C VAL A 301 -9.87 18.54 18.18
N PHE A 302 -9.65 18.04 16.98
CA PHE A 302 -10.16 18.62 15.74
C PHE A 302 -11.24 17.71 15.17
N GLU A 303 -12.46 18.21 14.97
CA GLU A 303 -13.55 17.43 14.40
C GLU A 303 -13.32 17.16 12.92
N GLY A 304 -13.67 15.96 12.47
CA GLY A 304 -13.49 15.44 11.12
C GLY A 304 -12.34 14.44 11.04
N ALA A 305 -12.70 13.16 10.87
CA ALA A 305 -11.80 12.03 10.66
C ALA A 305 -12.59 10.82 10.14
N CYS A 306 -11.91 9.74 9.77
CA CYS A 306 -12.51 8.50 9.22
C CYS A 306 -13.45 8.81 8.04
N THR A 307 -13.09 9.76 7.19
CA THR A 307 -13.90 10.32 6.09
C THR A 307 -15.13 11.13 6.48
N TYR A 308 -15.58 11.08 7.73
CA TYR A 308 -16.78 11.77 8.24
C TYR A 308 -16.48 13.17 8.71
N TYR A 309 -17.35 14.12 8.36
CA TYR A 309 -17.26 15.53 8.76
C TYR A 309 -17.50 15.74 10.26
N LYS A 310 -18.33 14.88 10.88
CA LYS A 310 -18.69 14.99 12.31
C LYS A 310 -18.62 13.64 13.04
N GLY A 311 -18.41 13.73 14.37
CA GLY A 311 -18.47 12.58 15.27
C GLY A 311 -17.22 11.71 15.29
N ALA A 312 -16.15 12.13 14.61
CA ALA A 312 -14.82 11.59 14.75
C ALA A 312 -13.82 12.75 14.86
N TYR A 313 -12.76 12.57 15.64
CA TYR A 313 -11.81 13.62 15.98
C TYR A 313 -10.39 13.15 15.74
N ARG A 314 -9.51 14.09 15.32
CA ARG A 314 -8.09 13.88 15.08
C ARG A 314 -7.23 14.79 15.95
N PRO A 315 -5.94 14.46 16.19
CA PRO A 315 -5.11 15.18 17.15
C PRO A 315 -4.51 16.48 16.62
N THR A 316 -4.38 16.65 15.30
CA THR A 316 -3.78 17.83 14.67
C THR A 316 -4.61 18.29 13.47
N GLU A 317 -4.46 19.56 13.07
CA GLU A 317 -5.15 20.07 11.87
C GLU A 317 -4.71 19.37 10.61
N THR A 318 -3.43 18.96 10.53
CA THR A 318 -2.86 18.24 9.38
C THR A 318 -1.79 17.26 9.85
N SER A 319 -1.67 16.16 9.11
CA SER A 319 -0.66 15.13 9.28
C SER A 319 -0.55 14.32 7.99
N ILE A 320 0.35 13.33 7.95
CA ILE A 320 0.42 12.42 6.81
C ILE A 320 -0.87 11.61 6.65
N MET A 321 -1.60 11.32 7.75
CA MET A 321 -2.87 10.60 7.71
C MET A 321 -4.06 11.50 7.30
N ASP A 322 -3.85 12.82 7.14
CA ASP A 322 -4.85 13.77 6.64
C ASP A 322 -4.64 14.10 5.16
N ALA A 323 -3.43 14.45 4.76
CA ALA A 323 -3.21 15.09 3.46
C ALA A 323 -2.02 14.52 2.66
N ASN A 324 -1.50 13.38 3.05
CA ASN A 324 -0.27 12.78 2.47
C ASN A 324 0.93 13.74 2.45
N VAL A 325 0.99 14.66 3.40
CA VAL A 325 2.07 15.64 3.58
C VAL A 325 2.43 15.80 5.05
N GLY A 326 3.61 16.33 5.32
CA GLY A 326 4.13 16.42 6.68
C GLY A 326 4.64 15.07 7.19
N GLY A 327 4.59 14.85 8.49
CA GLY A 327 4.97 13.61 9.15
C GLY A 327 3.83 13.06 10.01
N PHE A 328 4.11 11.98 10.71
CA PHE A 328 3.21 11.48 11.74
C PHE A 328 3.15 12.44 12.93
N ASN A 329 1.96 12.76 13.43
CA ASN A 329 1.79 13.48 14.69
C ASN A 329 2.18 12.61 15.90
N ALA A 330 2.35 13.20 17.09
CA ALA A 330 2.87 12.49 18.26
C ALA A 330 2.03 11.26 18.66
N PRO A 331 0.67 11.27 18.66
CA PRO A 331 -0.13 10.07 18.90
C PRO A 331 0.12 8.95 17.88
N SER A 332 0.27 9.29 16.61
CA SER A 332 0.60 8.33 15.55
C SER A 332 2.00 7.75 15.74
N ARG A 333 2.99 8.58 16.08
CA ARG A 333 4.36 8.11 16.37
C ARG A 333 4.40 7.21 17.60
N GLU A 334 3.61 7.50 18.65
CA GLU A 334 3.49 6.60 19.80
C GLU A 334 2.93 5.23 19.40
N ALA A 335 1.88 5.19 18.57
CA ALA A 335 1.31 3.92 18.11
C ALA A 335 2.35 3.09 17.32
N ILE A 336 3.10 3.75 16.43
CA ILE A 336 4.18 3.11 15.66
C ILE A 336 5.30 2.62 16.59
N TYR A 337 5.75 3.46 17.51
CA TYR A 337 6.79 3.14 18.50
C TYR A 337 6.40 1.92 19.35
N ASN A 338 5.19 1.92 19.91
CA ASN A 338 4.66 0.80 20.69
C ASN A 338 4.66 -0.51 19.88
N ARG A 339 4.16 -0.46 18.64
CA ARG A 339 4.14 -1.65 17.79
C ARG A 339 5.55 -2.16 17.45
N ILE A 340 6.46 -1.27 17.09
CA ILE A 340 7.87 -1.66 16.81
C ILE A 340 8.46 -2.40 18.00
N HIS A 341 8.33 -1.88 19.21
CA HIS A 341 8.93 -2.48 20.40
C HIS A 341 8.26 -3.79 20.81
N LYS A 342 6.93 -3.87 20.71
CA LYS A 342 6.20 -5.13 20.97
C LYS A 342 6.59 -6.24 20.00
N LEU A 343 6.75 -5.94 18.72
CA LEU A 343 7.18 -6.94 17.73
C LEU A 343 8.66 -7.31 17.90
N ALA A 344 9.51 -6.33 18.18
CA ALA A 344 10.96 -6.55 18.31
C ALA A 344 11.34 -7.27 19.61
N TYR A 345 10.70 -6.95 20.73
CA TYR A 345 11.11 -7.45 22.06
C TYR A 345 10.07 -8.38 22.71
N GLY A 346 8.94 -8.59 22.05
CA GLY A 346 7.87 -9.48 22.51
C GLY A 346 6.78 -8.78 23.32
N GLU A 347 5.67 -9.46 23.51
CA GLU A 347 4.46 -8.91 24.17
C GLU A 347 4.70 -8.54 25.64
N SER A 348 5.71 -9.10 26.29
CA SER A 348 6.09 -8.75 27.66
C SER A 348 6.75 -7.39 27.81
N TRP A 349 7.24 -6.78 26.71
CA TRP A 349 7.75 -5.42 26.73
C TRP A 349 6.63 -4.46 27.15
N GLN A 350 6.94 -3.52 28.04
CA GLN A 350 5.96 -2.57 28.53
C GLN A 350 6.31 -1.16 28.02
N PHE A 351 5.28 -0.46 27.53
CA PHE A 351 5.41 0.93 27.11
C PHE A 351 5.68 1.84 28.33
N ASP A 352 6.70 2.68 28.22
CA ASP A 352 6.97 3.77 29.16
C ASP A 352 6.85 5.12 28.45
N TYR A 353 6.00 5.99 28.96
CA TYR A 353 5.72 7.28 28.34
C TYR A 353 6.94 8.21 28.37
N GLU A 354 7.68 8.25 29.47
CA GLU A 354 8.85 9.13 29.60
C GLU A 354 9.99 8.66 28.71
N GLU A 355 10.16 7.36 28.54
CA GLU A 355 11.13 6.80 27.59
C GLU A 355 10.75 7.17 26.14
N PHE A 356 9.47 7.02 25.78
CA PHE A 356 8.96 7.46 24.48
C PHE A 356 9.20 8.95 24.26
N VAL A 357 8.82 9.82 25.20
CA VAL A 357 9.01 11.27 25.11
C VAL A 357 10.48 11.63 24.97
N GLY A 358 11.35 10.97 25.75
CA GLY A 358 12.80 11.18 25.67
C GLY A 358 13.34 10.88 24.28
N TRP A 359 12.89 9.80 23.65
CA TRP A 359 13.24 9.46 22.27
C TRP A 359 12.61 10.46 21.28
N ASP A 360 11.29 10.72 21.40
CA ASP A 360 10.51 11.49 20.43
C ASP A 360 10.98 12.94 20.32
N LEU A 361 11.32 13.58 21.44
CA LEU A 361 11.87 14.94 21.44
C LEU A 361 13.31 15.02 20.89
N ASN A 362 14.10 13.98 21.06
CA ASN A 362 15.48 13.91 20.55
C ASN A 362 15.58 13.52 19.07
N ARG A 363 14.51 13.01 18.44
CA ARG A 363 14.45 12.70 17.00
C ARG A 363 14.48 13.95 16.13
N GLN A 364 14.18 15.13 16.68
CA GLN A 364 14.10 16.39 15.95
C GLN A 364 15.36 16.66 15.14
N GLY A 365 15.20 16.76 13.80
CA GLY A 365 16.27 16.95 12.83
C GLY A 365 16.65 15.69 12.04
N ARG A 366 16.07 14.51 12.33
CA ARG A 366 16.28 13.27 11.57
C ARG A 366 15.18 13.01 10.52
N SER A 367 13.95 13.50 10.71
CA SER A 367 12.94 13.50 9.65
C SER A 367 13.38 14.45 8.53
N ARG A 368 13.41 13.97 7.30
CA ARG A 368 13.39 14.91 6.16
C ARG A 368 12.09 15.70 6.31
N SER A 369 12.21 16.99 6.61
CA SER A 369 11.08 17.90 6.43
C SER A 369 10.73 17.86 4.94
N ILE A 370 9.73 17.05 4.60
CA ILE A 370 9.10 17.15 3.28
C ILE A 370 8.58 18.57 3.25
N SER A 371 9.18 19.41 2.41
CA SER A 371 8.73 20.80 2.21
C SER A 371 7.23 20.73 1.97
N VAL A 372 6.46 21.65 2.57
CA VAL A 372 5.00 21.74 2.42
C VAL A 372 4.68 21.75 0.93
N GLN A 373 4.52 20.58 0.34
CA GLN A 373 4.04 20.43 -1.02
C GLN A 373 2.52 20.63 -1.04
N ALA A 374 1.99 20.95 -2.22
CA ALA A 374 0.56 21.06 -2.39
C ALA A 374 -0.15 19.83 -1.82
N LYS A 375 -1.21 20.03 -1.05
CA LYS A 375 -2.04 18.92 -0.55
C LYS A 375 -2.44 18.04 -1.73
N HIS A 376 -2.10 16.77 -1.65
CA HIS A 376 -2.63 15.76 -2.58
C HIS A 376 -4.06 15.41 -2.14
N GLU A 377 -4.88 14.95 -3.10
CA GLU A 377 -6.12 14.30 -2.74
C GLU A 377 -5.80 13.11 -1.81
N PRO A 378 -6.63 12.85 -0.77
CA PRO A 378 -6.44 11.69 0.07
C PRO A 378 -6.47 10.39 -0.75
N THR A 379 -5.69 9.42 -0.36
CA THR A 379 -5.79 8.05 -0.86
C THR A 379 -7.05 7.37 -0.30
N ALA A 380 -7.42 6.22 -0.83
CA ALA A 380 -8.66 5.55 -0.40
C ALA A 380 -8.50 4.98 1.01
N SER A 381 -9.57 5.08 1.82
CA SER A 381 -9.59 4.52 3.16
C SER A 381 -9.21 3.04 3.20
N PRO A 382 -8.58 2.59 4.28
CA PRO A 382 -8.14 1.20 4.40
C PRO A 382 -9.32 0.23 4.44
N VAL A 383 -9.10 -0.96 3.92
CA VAL A 383 -10.07 -2.05 3.92
C VAL A 383 -9.72 -3.04 5.03
N ILE A 384 -10.61 -3.15 6.03
CA ILE A 384 -10.44 -4.11 7.11
C ILE A 384 -10.94 -5.48 6.64
N LEU A 385 -10.04 -6.45 6.60
CA LEU A 385 -10.34 -7.83 6.22
C LEU A 385 -10.72 -8.64 7.47
N ASN A 386 -11.91 -9.28 7.42
CA ASN A 386 -12.30 -10.24 8.45
C ASN A 386 -11.63 -11.61 8.19
N GLN A 387 -10.30 -11.60 8.10
CA GLN A 387 -9.47 -12.74 7.71
C GLN A 387 -8.15 -12.74 8.48
N HIS A 388 -7.58 -13.93 8.66
CA HIS A 388 -6.23 -14.13 9.16
C HIS A 388 -5.49 -15.18 8.34
N TRP A 389 -4.16 -15.23 8.49
CA TRP A 389 -3.33 -16.21 7.81
C TRP A 389 -3.28 -17.52 8.60
N GLU A 390 -3.58 -18.62 7.94
CA GLU A 390 -3.49 -19.96 8.49
C GLU A 390 -3.18 -20.98 7.39
N ASN A 391 -2.19 -21.85 7.65
CA ASN A 391 -1.86 -23.00 6.79
C ASN A 391 -1.72 -22.64 5.30
N GLY A 392 -0.99 -21.56 4.99
CA GLY A 392 -0.66 -21.19 3.61
C GLY A 392 -1.73 -20.37 2.86
N ARG A 393 -2.73 -19.84 3.55
CA ARG A 393 -3.79 -19.02 2.95
C ARG A 393 -4.46 -18.06 3.94
N LEU A 394 -5.14 -17.05 3.40
CA LEU A 394 -6.08 -16.24 4.16
C LEU A 394 -7.38 -17.02 4.39
N VAL A 395 -7.81 -17.11 5.62
CA VAL A 395 -9.06 -17.75 6.06
C VAL A 395 -9.96 -16.74 6.77
N ALA A 396 -11.28 -16.90 6.67
CA ALA A 396 -12.23 -16.07 7.40
C ALA A 396 -12.12 -16.33 8.91
N ASN A 397 -12.34 -15.29 9.70
CA ASN A 397 -12.38 -15.33 11.16
C ASN A 397 -13.64 -16.02 11.69
#